data_81aa2369b2167940a90e937a974261dc
#
_entry.id   81aa2369b2167940a90e937a974261dc
#
_cell.length_a   1.000
_cell.length_b   1.000
_cell.length_c   1.000
_cell.angle_alpha   90.00
_cell.angle_beta   90.00
_cell.angle_gamma   90.00
#
_symmetry.space_group_name_H-M   'P 1'
#
loop_
_entity.id
_entity.type
_entity.pdbx_description
1 polymer ?
#
loop_
_entity_poly.entity_id
_entity_poly.type
_entity_poly.pdbx_seq_one_letter_code
_entity_poly.pdbx_strand_id
1 'polypeptide(L)'
;MSREIDPEYLDRESLDKLQLKRLKKVLDRVYHKVPFYREAFDARKVKPDNIKNLKDLERLPFTTREDLRAGYPYGFLTSSLSRLVRLHTSTGTTGKPKAVLFTQKDIDQAARLITRSMSMTGAGPEDVFQNMMSYGLFTGGLIFHYGAERAGLLVIPSGTGNTERQIELMHDFKTTIVHITPSYALYLAEVMERMGMDPRGDFNLRTAYLGAEPYSEATKSKIEEIFSLDAYDSYGLSEMNGPGVAFECKEKCGMHLWEDNFIMEVIDQETLEIRRDSEEGELVLTTLNREAMPILRYRTGDLTHIYPDPCRCGRVHRRISRIKGRVDDMFILRGVNIFPSEVERILMGLPEVGRNYQIVLERHGGLEEMRVILEIKKRFF
;
A
#
# COMPACT_ATOMS: atom_id res chain seq x y z
N MET A 1 -26.61 7.75 23.75
CA MET A 1 -25.46 7.85 22.85
C MET A 1 -25.91 7.34 21.50
N SER A 2 -26.08 8.18 20.50
CA SER A 2 -26.32 7.76 19.12
C SER A 2 -25.12 6.91 18.68
N ARG A 3 -25.33 5.65 18.28
CA ARG A 3 -24.29 4.86 17.61
C ARG A 3 -23.88 5.67 16.38
N GLU A 4 -22.67 6.21 16.37
CA GLU A 4 -22.09 6.71 15.13
C GLU A 4 -22.09 5.54 14.15
N ILE A 5 -22.75 5.73 13.01
CA ILE A 5 -22.76 4.71 11.94
C ILE A 5 -21.33 4.55 11.46
N ASP A 6 -20.86 3.30 11.39
CA ASP A 6 -19.53 3.01 10.90
C ASP A 6 -19.38 3.52 9.46
N PRO A 7 -18.36 4.32 9.14
CA PRO A 7 -18.14 4.86 7.81
C PRO A 7 -18.09 3.80 6.69
N GLU A 8 -17.82 2.55 7.00
CA GLU A 8 -17.78 1.44 6.04
C GLU A 8 -19.16 1.10 5.45
N TYR A 9 -20.23 1.42 6.17
CA TYR A 9 -21.61 1.06 5.84
C TYR A 9 -22.54 2.28 5.69
N LEU A 10 -21.97 3.48 5.49
CA LEU A 10 -22.72 4.66 5.10
C LEU A 10 -23.29 4.47 3.68
N ASP A 11 -24.38 5.18 3.36
CA ASP A 11 -24.74 5.36 1.96
C ASP A 11 -23.72 6.28 1.24
N ARG A 12 -23.70 6.23 -0.08
CA ARG A 12 -22.72 6.99 -0.89
C ARG A 12 -22.82 8.50 -0.65
N GLU A 13 -24.04 9.03 -0.55
CA GLU A 13 -24.26 10.46 -0.35
C GLU A 13 -23.73 10.92 1.03
N SER A 14 -23.95 10.14 2.08
CA SER A 14 -23.44 10.41 3.42
C SER A 14 -21.92 10.35 3.48
N LEU A 15 -21.29 9.40 2.78
CA LEU A 15 -19.85 9.30 2.68
C LEU A 15 -19.25 10.49 1.90
N ASP A 16 -19.88 10.91 0.80
CA ASP A 16 -19.44 12.07 0.02
C ASP A 16 -19.53 13.38 0.84
N LYS A 17 -20.59 13.54 1.63
CA LYS A 17 -20.72 14.67 2.58
C LYS A 17 -19.63 14.65 3.64
N LEU A 18 -19.30 13.48 4.16
CA LEU A 18 -18.22 13.31 5.13
C LEU A 18 -16.85 13.65 4.51
N GLN A 19 -16.57 13.14 3.32
CA GLN A 19 -15.37 13.46 2.57
C GLN A 19 -15.23 14.97 2.32
N LEU A 20 -16.27 15.61 1.81
CA LEU A 20 -16.26 17.05 1.55
C LEU A 20 -16.04 17.87 2.84
N LYS A 21 -16.70 17.49 3.94
CA LYS A 21 -16.50 18.14 5.25
C LYS A 21 -15.05 18.04 5.73
N ARG A 22 -14.42 16.86 5.56
CA ARG A 22 -13.02 16.62 5.93
C ARG A 22 -12.06 17.35 4.99
N LEU A 23 -12.32 17.29 3.68
CA LEU A 23 -11.55 17.99 2.66
C LEU A 23 -11.45 19.49 2.92
N LYS A 24 -12.59 20.17 3.20
CA LYS A 24 -12.60 21.62 3.49
C LYS A 24 -11.69 21.97 4.67
N LYS A 25 -11.65 21.16 5.73
CA LYS A 25 -10.74 21.37 6.87
C LYS A 25 -9.26 21.20 6.48
N VAL A 26 -8.96 20.23 5.61
CA VAL A 26 -7.61 19.99 5.12
C VAL A 26 -7.17 21.16 4.22
N LEU A 27 -8.03 21.59 3.29
CA LEU A 27 -7.75 22.71 2.38
C LEU A 27 -7.43 24.00 3.13
N ASP A 28 -8.27 24.37 4.09
CA ASP A 28 -8.02 25.54 4.95
C ASP A 28 -6.67 25.43 5.67
N ARG A 29 -6.39 24.28 6.26
CA ARG A 29 -5.14 24.05 6.99
C ARG A 29 -3.90 24.15 6.09
N VAL A 30 -3.88 23.49 4.94
CA VAL A 30 -2.69 23.49 4.08
C VAL A 30 -2.49 24.84 3.39
N TYR A 31 -3.56 25.52 3.02
CA TYR A 31 -3.49 26.86 2.43
C TYR A 31 -2.82 27.85 3.36
N HIS A 32 -3.15 27.83 4.66
CA HIS A 32 -2.59 28.75 5.64
C HIS A 32 -1.21 28.36 6.16
N LYS A 33 -0.85 27.07 6.15
CA LYS A 33 0.34 26.57 6.83
C LYS A 33 1.45 26.07 5.91
N VAL A 34 1.14 25.72 4.65
CA VAL A 34 2.11 25.16 3.72
C VAL A 34 2.30 26.11 2.54
N PRO A 35 3.46 26.81 2.45
CA PRO A 35 3.73 27.78 1.39
C PRO A 35 3.52 27.21 -0.01
N PHE A 36 3.99 25.98 -0.26
CA PHE A 36 3.80 25.26 -1.53
C PHE A 36 2.33 25.26 -1.97
N TYR A 37 1.41 24.87 -1.10
CA TYR A 37 -0.01 24.82 -1.46
C TYR A 37 -0.61 26.21 -1.65
N ARG A 38 -0.26 27.17 -0.79
CA ARG A 38 -0.74 28.54 -0.94
C ARG A 38 -0.34 29.14 -2.29
N GLU A 39 0.93 29.05 -2.64
CA GLU A 39 1.46 29.54 -3.92
C GLU A 39 0.81 28.84 -5.11
N ALA A 40 0.68 27.51 -5.06
CA ALA A 40 0.08 26.73 -6.12
C ALA A 40 -1.43 27.02 -6.29
N PHE A 41 -2.17 27.28 -5.21
CA PHE A 41 -3.57 27.67 -5.24
C PHE A 41 -3.75 29.07 -5.81
N ASP A 42 -2.92 30.03 -5.36
CA ASP A 42 -2.96 31.42 -5.80
C ASP A 42 -2.61 31.54 -7.30
N ALA A 43 -1.63 30.77 -7.77
CA ALA A 43 -1.29 30.68 -9.21
C ALA A 43 -2.48 30.19 -10.06
N ARG A 44 -3.30 29.30 -9.54
CA ARG A 44 -4.53 28.80 -10.20
C ARG A 44 -5.77 29.66 -9.94
N LYS A 45 -5.64 30.74 -9.16
CA LYS A 45 -6.75 31.60 -8.72
C LYS A 45 -7.86 30.81 -8.00
N VAL A 46 -7.49 29.77 -7.26
CA VAL A 46 -8.41 28.94 -6.47
C VAL A 46 -8.15 29.16 -4.99
N LYS A 47 -9.20 29.30 -4.20
CA LYS A 47 -9.14 29.42 -2.74
C LYS A 47 -9.88 28.23 -2.11
N PRO A 48 -9.59 27.86 -0.85
CA PRO A 48 -10.32 26.79 -0.14
C PRO A 48 -11.83 26.90 -0.26
N ASP A 49 -12.37 28.10 -0.16
CA ASP A 49 -13.82 28.39 -0.24
C ASP A 49 -14.41 28.19 -1.65
N ASN A 50 -13.60 28.08 -2.69
CA ASN A 50 -14.08 27.79 -4.04
C ASN A 50 -14.44 26.31 -4.24
N ILE A 51 -14.03 25.43 -3.31
CA ILE A 51 -14.31 24.00 -3.35
C ILE A 51 -15.66 23.73 -2.67
N LYS A 52 -16.69 23.54 -3.47
CA LYS A 52 -18.07 23.36 -3.01
C LYS A 52 -18.52 21.90 -3.01
N ASN A 53 -17.94 21.08 -3.88
CA ASN A 53 -18.21 19.66 -4.03
C ASN A 53 -16.91 18.89 -4.31
N LEU A 54 -16.97 17.55 -4.34
CA LEU A 54 -15.79 16.71 -4.53
C LEU A 54 -15.17 16.85 -5.95
N LYS A 55 -15.98 17.16 -6.97
CA LYS A 55 -15.48 17.37 -8.35
C LYS A 55 -14.59 18.61 -8.45
N ASP A 56 -14.81 19.62 -7.61
CA ASP A 56 -13.95 20.80 -7.60
C ASP A 56 -12.50 20.50 -7.20
N LEU A 57 -12.22 19.28 -6.68
CA LEU A 57 -10.86 18.83 -6.38
C LEU A 57 -9.94 18.87 -7.61
N GLU A 58 -10.48 18.61 -8.79
CA GLU A 58 -9.75 18.64 -10.07
C GLU A 58 -9.09 19.99 -10.35
N ARG A 59 -9.59 21.08 -9.78
CA ARG A 59 -9.05 22.43 -9.92
C ARG A 59 -7.77 22.65 -9.11
N LEU A 60 -7.49 21.76 -8.14
CA LEU A 60 -6.33 21.86 -7.28
C LEU A 60 -5.07 21.28 -7.94
N PRO A 61 -3.88 21.77 -7.57
CA PRO A 61 -2.63 21.25 -8.08
C PRO A 61 -2.40 19.80 -7.62
N PHE A 62 -1.67 19.05 -8.43
CA PHE A 62 -1.07 17.81 -7.97
C PHE A 62 0.09 18.08 -7.03
N THR A 63 0.39 17.12 -6.18
CA THR A 63 1.63 17.02 -5.42
C THR A 63 2.42 15.83 -5.97
N THR A 64 3.69 16.04 -6.23
CA THR A 64 4.60 15.02 -6.76
C THR A 64 5.61 14.56 -5.71
N ARG A 65 6.34 13.51 -6.04
CA ARG A 65 7.47 13.04 -5.25
C ARG A 65 8.58 14.11 -5.14
N GLU A 66 8.80 14.83 -6.24
CA GLU A 66 9.79 15.89 -6.36
C GLU A 66 9.43 17.08 -5.46
N ASP A 67 8.15 17.46 -5.39
CA ASP A 67 7.68 18.51 -4.49
C ASP A 67 7.96 18.15 -3.03
N LEU A 68 7.68 16.90 -2.62
CA LEU A 68 7.97 16.44 -1.26
C LEU A 68 9.48 16.42 -0.96
N ARG A 69 10.32 16.11 -1.94
CA ARG A 69 11.79 16.18 -1.80
C ARG A 69 12.28 17.61 -1.70
N ALA A 70 11.73 18.51 -2.52
CA ALA A 70 12.07 19.94 -2.47
C ALA A 70 11.67 20.57 -1.13
N GLY A 71 10.55 20.13 -0.55
CA GLY A 71 10.07 20.53 0.77
C GLY A 71 10.76 19.85 1.97
N TYR A 72 11.79 19.02 1.77
CA TYR A 72 12.49 18.33 2.86
C TYR A 72 13.18 19.32 3.82
N PRO A 73 13.13 19.14 5.15
CA PRO A 73 12.37 18.10 5.85
C PRO A 73 10.96 18.52 6.30
N TYR A 74 10.64 19.83 6.37
CA TYR A 74 9.45 20.36 7.06
C TYR A 74 8.52 21.20 6.17
N GLY A 75 8.81 21.32 4.88
CA GLY A 75 8.07 22.20 3.96
C GLY A 75 6.57 21.87 3.81
N PHE A 76 6.16 20.65 4.14
CA PHE A 76 4.75 20.21 4.12
C PHE A 76 4.14 20.08 5.52
N LEU A 77 4.84 20.52 6.56
CA LEU A 77 4.37 20.38 7.93
C LEU A 77 3.27 21.39 8.28
N THR A 78 2.17 20.90 8.84
CA THR A 78 1.07 21.76 9.34
C THR A 78 0.97 21.83 10.87
N SER A 79 1.78 21.05 11.58
CA SER A 79 1.85 20.98 13.04
C SER A 79 3.16 21.57 13.56
N SER A 80 3.20 22.02 14.83
CA SER A 80 4.47 22.37 15.47
C SER A 80 5.35 21.14 15.73
N LEU A 81 6.66 21.31 15.74
CA LEU A 81 7.61 20.22 16.01
C LEU A 81 7.34 19.55 17.37
N SER A 82 6.91 20.31 18.37
CA SER A 82 6.58 19.80 19.72
C SER A 82 5.40 18.82 19.75
N ARG A 83 4.59 18.75 18.69
CA ARG A 83 3.47 17.80 18.57
C ARG A 83 3.83 16.55 17.80
N LEU A 84 5.02 16.51 17.21
CA LEU A 84 5.47 15.36 16.44
C LEU A 84 6.05 14.31 17.39
N VAL A 85 5.66 13.07 17.16
CA VAL A 85 6.10 11.92 17.98
C VAL A 85 6.90 10.89 17.17
N ARG A 86 6.88 11.02 15.83
CA ARG A 86 7.57 10.05 14.96
C ARG A 86 7.96 10.66 13.61
N LEU A 87 9.10 10.19 13.11
CA LEU A 87 9.60 10.40 11.76
C LEU A 87 9.79 9.03 11.09
N HIS A 88 9.34 8.93 9.86
CA HIS A 88 9.75 7.88 8.93
C HIS A 88 10.36 8.50 7.67
N THR A 89 11.11 7.70 6.92
CA THR A 89 11.66 8.13 5.63
C THR A 89 11.42 7.06 4.59
N SER A 90 11.28 7.47 3.34
CA SER A 90 11.39 6.52 2.23
C SER A 90 12.85 6.10 2.05
N THR A 91 13.08 4.90 1.54
CA THR A 91 14.40 4.33 1.30
C THR A 91 15.16 4.98 0.13
N GLY A 92 14.83 6.20 -0.25
CA GLY A 92 15.40 6.97 -1.37
C GLY A 92 16.73 6.46 -1.95
N THR A 93 16.65 5.60 -2.96
CA THR A 93 17.82 5.09 -3.69
C THR A 93 18.47 6.16 -4.55
N THR A 94 17.78 7.27 -4.80
CA THR A 94 18.22 8.37 -5.68
C THR A 94 17.95 9.73 -5.03
N GLY A 95 18.89 10.23 -4.22
CA GLY A 95 18.82 11.57 -3.64
C GLY A 95 18.31 11.66 -2.19
N LYS A 96 17.90 12.87 -1.74
CA LYS A 96 17.38 13.06 -0.38
C LYS A 96 16.12 12.23 -0.14
N PRO A 97 16.02 11.50 0.99
CA PRO A 97 14.82 10.75 1.33
C PRO A 97 13.65 11.71 1.57
N LYS A 98 12.43 11.23 1.38
CA LYS A 98 11.23 11.98 1.80
C LYS A 98 11.05 11.80 3.31
N ALA A 99 10.91 12.91 4.04
CA ALA A 99 10.56 12.86 5.45
C ALA A 99 9.04 12.78 5.61
N VAL A 100 8.58 11.84 6.42
CA VAL A 100 7.17 11.64 6.73
C VAL A 100 7.00 11.75 8.24
N LEU A 101 6.28 12.77 8.68
CA LEU A 101 6.17 13.17 10.07
C LEU A 101 4.76 12.85 10.59
N PHE A 102 4.69 12.45 11.86
CA PHE A 102 3.46 12.00 12.49
C PHE A 102 3.24 12.67 13.83
N THR A 103 2.01 13.12 14.08
CA THR A 103 1.49 13.35 15.43
C THR A 103 1.00 12.03 16.01
N GLN A 104 0.73 12.00 17.32
CA GLN A 104 0.09 10.82 17.96
C GLN A 104 -1.24 10.47 17.30
N LYS A 105 -2.02 11.49 16.93
CA LYS A 105 -3.30 11.29 16.25
C LYS A 105 -3.15 10.62 14.88
N ASP A 106 -2.09 10.95 14.13
CA ASP A 106 -1.82 10.30 12.84
C ASP A 106 -1.49 8.82 13.03
N ILE A 107 -0.70 8.49 14.07
CA ILE A 107 -0.37 7.09 14.42
C ILE A 107 -1.63 6.31 14.83
N ASP A 108 -2.44 6.88 15.72
CA ASP A 108 -3.68 6.26 16.19
C ASP A 108 -4.66 6.02 15.05
N GLN A 109 -4.69 6.91 14.08
CA GLN A 109 -5.51 6.78 12.88
C GLN A 109 -4.99 5.67 11.96
N ALA A 110 -3.70 5.64 11.67
CA ALA A 110 -3.09 4.59 10.85
C ALA A 110 -3.29 3.21 11.49
N ALA A 111 -3.10 3.09 12.82
CA ALA A 111 -3.38 1.86 13.55
C ALA A 111 -4.85 1.43 13.41
N ARG A 112 -5.82 2.38 13.51
CA ARG A 112 -7.24 2.07 13.30
C ARG A 112 -7.54 1.55 11.91
N LEU A 113 -6.89 2.07 10.86
CA LEU A 113 -7.09 1.57 9.50
C LEU A 113 -6.61 0.13 9.38
N ILE A 114 -5.46 -0.22 9.95
CA ILE A 114 -4.99 -1.61 9.98
C ILE A 114 -5.93 -2.51 10.82
N THR A 115 -6.41 -2.05 11.98
CA THR A 115 -7.40 -2.81 12.76
C THR A 115 -8.65 -3.13 11.91
N ARG A 116 -9.20 -2.15 11.19
CA ARG A 116 -10.33 -2.35 10.27
C ARG A 116 -9.98 -3.34 9.16
N SER A 117 -8.80 -3.21 8.56
CA SER A 117 -8.29 -4.11 7.53
C SER A 117 -8.20 -5.57 8.02
N MET A 118 -7.63 -5.78 9.19
CA MET A 118 -7.53 -7.10 9.82
C MET A 118 -8.92 -7.68 10.14
N SER A 119 -9.82 -6.86 10.67
CA SER A 119 -11.20 -7.28 10.95
C SER A 119 -11.96 -7.71 9.68
N MET A 120 -11.68 -7.08 8.53
CA MET A 120 -12.28 -7.48 7.24
C MET A 120 -11.92 -8.91 6.82
N THR A 121 -10.77 -9.40 7.26
CA THR A 121 -10.27 -10.75 6.95
C THR A 121 -10.60 -11.76 8.04
N GLY A 122 -11.27 -11.32 9.12
CA GLY A 122 -11.67 -12.15 10.23
C GLY A 122 -10.59 -12.40 11.27
N ALA A 123 -9.56 -11.55 11.31
CA ALA A 123 -8.57 -11.56 12.38
C ALA A 123 -9.16 -11.02 13.69
N GLY A 124 -8.75 -11.58 14.83
CA GLY A 124 -9.27 -11.22 16.14
C GLY A 124 -8.40 -11.72 17.30
N PRO A 125 -8.90 -11.60 18.56
CA PRO A 125 -8.12 -11.84 19.77
C PRO A 125 -7.53 -13.25 19.93
N GLU A 126 -8.06 -14.23 19.22
CA GLU A 126 -7.57 -15.62 19.25
C GLU A 126 -6.33 -15.82 18.34
N ASP A 127 -5.92 -14.78 17.61
CA ASP A 127 -4.85 -14.89 16.62
C ASP A 127 -3.49 -14.49 17.19
N VAL A 128 -2.47 -15.20 16.71
CA VAL A 128 -1.06 -14.87 16.89
C VAL A 128 -0.54 -14.27 15.57
N PHE A 129 -0.19 -13.01 15.63
CA PHE A 129 0.28 -12.23 14.49
C PHE A 129 1.79 -12.06 14.51
N GLN A 130 2.50 -12.62 13.54
CA GLN A 130 3.94 -12.43 13.38
C GLN A 130 4.23 -11.40 12.31
N ASN A 131 4.89 -10.31 12.72
CA ASN A 131 5.22 -9.21 11.82
C ASN A 131 6.68 -9.30 11.39
N MET A 132 6.89 -9.71 10.13
CA MET A 132 8.20 -9.91 9.52
C MET A 132 8.73 -8.70 8.75
N MET A 133 8.09 -7.54 8.90
CA MET A 133 8.51 -6.29 8.27
C MET A 133 9.49 -5.51 9.14
N SER A 134 10.31 -4.66 8.49
CA SER A 134 11.26 -3.80 9.18
C SER A 134 10.58 -2.83 10.15
N TYR A 135 11.14 -2.68 11.34
CA TYR A 135 10.71 -1.76 12.40
C TYR A 135 11.48 -0.42 12.42
N GLY A 136 12.35 -0.19 11.45
CA GLY A 136 13.16 1.04 11.39
C GLY A 136 12.43 2.25 10.80
N LEU A 137 13.08 2.92 9.86
CA LEU A 137 12.52 4.10 9.21
C LEU A 137 11.37 3.81 8.24
N PHE A 138 11.13 2.56 7.91
CA PHE A 138 9.99 2.12 7.11
C PHE A 138 8.70 2.13 7.94
N THR A 139 7.60 2.62 7.36
CA THR A 139 6.33 2.78 8.10
C THR A 139 5.61 1.47 8.38
N GLY A 140 5.81 0.45 7.51
CA GLY A 140 5.00 -0.76 7.48
C GLY A 140 5.01 -1.55 8.78
N GLY A 141 6.18 -1.85 9.34
CA GLY A 141 6.30 -2.68 10.53
C GLY A 141 5.53 -2.12 11.74
N LEU A 142 5.82 -0.88 12.11
CA LEU A 142 5.22 -0.27 13.32
C LEU A 142 3.71 -0.05 13.20
N ILE A 143 3.21 0.36 12.04
CA ILE A 143 1.78 0.63 11.89
C ILE A 143 0.95 -0.66 11.93
N PHE A 144 1.42 -1.74 11.28
CA PHE A 144 0.79 -3.05 11.40
C PHE A 144 0.82 -3.57 12.83
N HIS A 145 1.95 -3.41 13.52
CA HIS A 145 2.10 -3.78 14.92
C HIS A 145 1.01 -3.14 15.80
N TYR A 146 0.89 -1.81 15.77
CA TYR A 146 -0.13 -1.11 16.57
C TYR A 146 -1.57 -1.45 16.15
N GLY A 147 -1.79 -1.69 14.87
CA GLY A 147 -3.09 -2.11 14.37
C GLY A 147 -3.50 -3.48 14.88
N ALA A 148 -2.55 -4.42 14.93
CA ALA A 148 -2.75 -5.77 15.45
C ALA A 148 -2.99 -5.79 16.97
N GLU A 149 -2.16 -5.06 17.75
CA GLU A 149 -2.37 -4.91 19.19
C GLU A 149 -3.75 -4.29 19.50
N ARG A 150 -4.14 -3.26 18.74
CA ARG A 150 -5.44 -2.63 18.86
C ARG A 150 -6.60 -3.56 18.49
N ALA A 151 -6.40 -4.51 17.59
CA ALA A 151 -7.36 -5.55 17.24
C ALA A 151 -7.41 -6.69 18.28
N GLY A 152 -6.53 -6.69 19.26
CA GLY A 152 -6.45 -7.67 20.35
C GLY A 152 -5.61 -8.90 20.03
N LEU A 153 -4.84 -8.90 18.94
CA LEU A 153 -3.99 -10.03 18.58
C LEU A 153 -2.74 -10.10 19.46
N LEU A 154 -2.24 -11.31 19.71
CA LEU A 154 -0.88 -11.49 20.24
C LEU A 154 0.14 -11.17 19.15
N VAL A 155 0.96 -10.14 19.34
CA VAL A 155 1.92 -9.68 18.32
C VAL A 155 3.31 -10.22 18.61
N ILE A 156 3.92 -10.90 17.63
CA ILE A 156 5.33 -11.27 17.61
C ILE A 156 6.07 -10.25 16.72
N PRO A 157 6.81 -9.28 17.30
CA PRO A 157 7.52 -8.25 16.56
C PRO A 157 8.88 -8.76 16.05
N SER A 158 8.86 -9.81 15.24
CA SER A 158 10.08 -10.51 14.82
C SER A 158 10.98 -9.67 13.90
N GLY A 159 10.40 -8.74 13.14
CA GLY A 159 11.15 -7.89 12.22
C GLY A 159 11.68 -8.66 11.00
N THR A 160 12.73 -8.13 10.38
CA THR A 160 13.38 -8.75 9.21
C THR A 160 14.63 -9.54 9.60
N GLY A 161 15.00 -10.52 8.76
CA GLY A 161 16.24 -11.31 8.90
C GLY A 161 16.09 -12.53 9.82
N ASN A 162 17.17 -13.30 9.96
CA ASN A 162 17.25 -14.55 10.72
C ASN A 162 16.06 -15.49 10.45
N THR A 163 15.99 -16.02 9.23
CA THR A 163 14.84 -16.78 8.74
C THR A 163 14.56 -18.05 9.56
N GLU A 164 15.60 -18.77 10.00
CA GLU A 164 15.43 -19.96 10.85
C GLU A 164 14.73 -19.60 12.17
N ARG A 165 15.15 -18.53 12.83
CA ARG A 165 14.50 -18.03 14.05
C ARG A 165 13.05 -17.59 13.80
N GLN A 166 12.75 -17.02 12.62
CA GLN A 166 11.36 -16.69 12.23
C GLN A 166 10.49 -17.94 12.20
N ILE A 167 11.03 -19.03 11.64
CA ILE A 167 10.36 -20.32 11.54
C ILE A 167 10.17 -20.95 12.94
N GLU A 168 11.20 -20.92 13.78
CA GLU A 168 11.12 -21.41 15.17
C GLU A 168 10.03 -20.65 15.95
N LEU A 169 10.02 -19.32 15.91
CA LEU A 169 9.00 -18.51 16.57
C LEU A 169 7.60 -18.84 16.05
N MET A 170 7.45 -19.00 14.73
CA MET A 170 6.18 -19.35 14.11
C MET A 170 5.65 -20.69 14.58
N HIS A 171 6.53 -21.69 14.69
CA HIS A 171 6.19 -23.02 15.19
C HIS A 171 5.85 -23.01 16.68
N ASP A 172 6.71 -22.42 17.52
CA ASP A 172 6.59 -22.46 18.98
C ASP A 172 5.37 -21.68 19.48
N PHE A 173 5.11 -20.50 18.92
CA PHE A 173 4.00 -19.63 19.31
C PHE A 173 2.72 -19.88 18.51
N LYS A 174 2.69 -20.90 17.64
CA LYS A 174 1.53 -21.27 16.83
C LYS A 174 0.97 -20.08 16.05
N THR A 175 1.86 -19.35 15.37
CA THR A 175 1.49 -18.19 14.53
C THR A 175 0.36 -18.54 13.58
N THR A 176 -0.70 -17.72 13.58
CA THR A 176 -1.87 -17.91 12.69
C THR A 176 -1.89 -16.91 11.54
N ILE A 177 -1.30 -15.74 11.74
CA ILE A 177 -1.28 -14.65 10.76
C ILE A 177 0.14 -14.12 10.59
N VAL A 178 0.57 -13.92 9.34
CA VAL A 178 1.86 -13.29 9.03
C VAL A 178 1.67 -12.01 8.22
N HIS A 179 2.53 -11.01 8.45
CA HIS A 179 2.70 -9.85 7.57
C HIS A 179 4.08 -9.92 6.94
N ILE A 180 4.13 -10.11 5.64
CA ILE A 180 5.33 -10.53 4.93
C ILE A 180 5.33 -10.01 3.49
N THR A 181 6.51 -9.80 2.88
CA THR A 181 6.58 -9.56 1.44
C THR A 181 6.42 -10.87 0.66
N PRO A 182 5.81 -10.84 -0.55
CA PRO A 182 5.66 -12.05 -1.36
C PRO A 182 6.95 -12.81 -1.64
N SER A 183 8.01 -12.09 -1.99
CA SER A 183 9.33 -12.69 -2.24
C SER A 183 9.89 -13.40 -1.01
N TYR A 184 9.73 -12.78 0.18
CA TYR A 184 10.20 -13.39 1.42
C TYR A 184 9.33 -14.57 1.86
N ALA A 185 8.03 -14.59 1.55
CA ALA A 185 7.16 -15.74 1.80
C ALA A 185 7.63 -16.98 1.01
N LEU A 186 7.98 -16.81 -0.26
CA LEU A 186 8.53 -17.89 -1.07
C LEU A 186 9.87 -18.39 -0.54
N TYR A 187 10.76 -17.47 -0.13
CA TYR A 187 12.04 -17.82 0.47
C TYR A 187 11.88 -18.54 1.83
N LEU A 188 10.93 -18.08 2.65
CA LEU A 188 10.60 -18.71 3.93
C LEU A 188 10.22 -20.19 3.75
N ALA A 189 9.36 -20.48 2.76
CA ALA A 189 8.97 -21.85 2.42
C ALA A 189 10.18 -22.73 2.01
N GLU A 190 11.11 -22.17 1.24
CA GLU A 190 12.33 -22.87 0.85
C GLU A 190 13.22 -23.21 2.06
N VAL A 191 13.32 -22.30 3.02
CA VAL A 191 14.09 -22.54 4.25
C VAL A 191 13.39 -23.60 5.11
N MET A 192 12.06 -23.58 5.24
CA MET A 192 11.29 -24.63 5.94
C MET A 192 11.55 -26.02 5.34
N GLU A 193 11.47 -26.13 4.00
CA GLU A 193 11.79 -27.39 3.30
C GLU A 193 13.24 -27.87 3.59
N ARG A 194 14.21 -26.95 3.63
CA ARG A 194 15.62 -27.28 3.98
C ARG A 194 15.78 -27.73 5.44
N MET A 195 14.95 -27.22 6.34
CA MET A 195 14.89 -27.64 7.75
C MET A 195 14.11 -28.96 7.94
N GLY A 196 13.55 -29.53 6.87
CA GLY A 196 12.74 -30.76 6.91
C GLY A 196 11.33 -30.54 7.47
N MET A 197 10.83 -29.30 7.47
CA MET A 197 9.51 -28.93 7.95
C MET A 197 8.52 -28.78 6.77
N ASP A 198 7.29 -29.23 6.99
CA ASP A 198 6.20 -29.04 6.01
C ASP A 198 5.46 -27.73 6.27
N PRO A 199 5.50 -26.76 5.34
CA PRO A 199 4.80 -25.48 5.49
C PRO A 199 3.29 -25.62 5.78
N ARG A 200 2.66 -26.73 5.35
CA ARG A 200 1.22 -26.99 5.51
C ARG A 200 0.90 -27.69 6.83
N GLY A 201 1.73 -28.66 7.21
CA GLY A 201 1.41 -29.59 8.29
C GLY A 201 1.97 -29.17 9.64
N ASP A 202 3.14 -28.54 9.66
CA ASP A 202 3.86 -28.22 10.91
C ASP A 202 3.50 -26.86 11.51
N PHE A 203 2.70 -26.04 10.80
CA PHE A 203 2.37 -24.68 11.23
C PHE A 203 0.86 -24.45 11.30
N ASN A 204 0.46 -23.40 12.05
CA ASN A 204 -0.94 -23.02 12.24
C ASN A 204 -1.37 -21.83 11.36
N LEU A 205 -0.62 -21.54 10.30
CA LEU A 205 -0.87 -20.41 9.44
C LEU A 205 -2.23 -20.54 8.75
N ARG A 206 -3.03 -19.47 8.80
CA ARG A 206 -4.32 -19.39 8.12
C ARG A 206 -4.45 -18.12 7.26
N THR A 207 -3.59 -17.10 7.52
CA THR A 207 -3.70 -15.80 6.84
C THR A 207 -2.32 -15.20 6.61
N ALA A 208 -2.11 -14.65 5.41
CA ALA A 208 -0.98 -13.80 5.11
C ALA A 208 -1.44 -12.43 4.61
N TYR A 209 -0.86 -11.36 5.15
CA TYR A 209 -0.98 -10.02 4.61
C TYR A 209 0.23 -9.73 3.75
N LEU A 210 0.00 -9.60 2.44
CA LEU A 210 1.03 -9.41 1.43
C LEU A 210 1.07 -7.95 0.97
N GLY A 211 2.26 -7.41 0.77
CA GLY A 211 2.44 -6.06 0.27
C GLY A 211 3.89 -5.61 0.24
N ALA A 212 4.09 -4.30 0.13
CA ALA A 212 5.36 -3.59 0.09
C ALA A 212 6.19 -3.78 -1.19
N GLU A 213 5.83 -4.71 -2.06
CA GLU A 213 6.43 -4.91 -3.38
C GLU A 213 5.34 -5.31 -4.40
N PRO A 214 5.54 -5.06 -5.70
CA PRO A 214 4.67 -5.57 -6.75
C PRO A 214 4.80 -7.11 -6.87
N TYR A 215 3.71 -7.78 -7.21
CA TYR A 215 3.68 -9.23 -7.46
C TYR A 215 2.43 -9.63 -8.24
N SER A 216 2.50 -10.79 -8.90
CA SER A 216 1.42 -11.31 -9.73
C SER A 216 0.37 -12.11 -8.94
N GLU A 217 -0.81 -12.32 -9.55
CA GLU A 217 -1.81 -13.25 -9.01
C GLU A 217 -1.25 -14.67 -8.90
N ALA A 218 -0.42 -15.07 -9.86
CA ALA A 218 0.22 -16.38 -9.83
C ALA A 218 1.13 -16.55 -8.60
N THR A 219 1.87 -15.51 -8.22
CA THR A 219 2.70 -15.50 -7.00
C THR A 219 1.83 -15.64 -5.75
N LYS A 220 0.70 -14.90 -5.68
CA LYS A 220 -0.25 -15.00 -4.56
C LYS A 220 -0.80 -16.41 -4.43
N SER A 221 -1.34 -16.95 -5.52
CA SER A 221 -1.90 -18.33 -5.55
C SER A 221 -0.86 -19.37 -5.15
N LYS A 222 0.40 -19.20 -5.57
CA LYS A 222 1.48 -20.10 -5.19
C LYS A 222 1.80 -20.03 -3.68
N ILE A 223 1.75 -18.84 -3.07
CA ILE A 223 1.92 -18.68 -1.62
C ILE A 223 0.75 -19.34 -0.88
N GLU A 224 -0.49 -19.11 -1.32
CA GLU A 224 -1.69 -19.74 -0.75
C GLU A 224 -1.60 -21.28 -0.82
N GLU A 225 -1.15 -21.81 -1.97
CA GLU A 225 -0.96 -23.24 -2.14
C GLU A 225 0.13 -23.80 -1.24
N ILE A 226 1.31 -23.16 -1.17
CA ILE A 226 2.44 -23.65 -0.38
C ILE A 226 2.10 -23.75 1.11
N PHE A 227 1.46 -22.72 1.66
CA PHE A 227 1.18 -22.62 3.09
C PHE A 227 -0.23 -23.06 3.48
N SER A 228 -1.09 -23.39 2.51
CA SER A 228 -2.53 -23.70 2.74
C SER A 228 -3.24 -22.62 3.55
N LEU A 229 -3.09 -21.34 3.16
CA LEU A 229 -3.64 -20.18 3.85
C LEU A 229 -4.38 -19.24 2.88
N ASP A 230 -5.12 -18.29 3.43
CA ASP A 230 -5.69 -17.17 2.70
C ASP A 230 -4.71 -15.98 2.68
N ALA A 231 -4.28 -15.55 1.49
CA ALA A 231 -3.48 -14.34 1.33
C ALA A 231 -4.37 -13.15 0.95
N TYR A 232 -4.09 -11.98 1.54
CA TYR A 232 -4.79 -10.73 1.29
C TYR A 232 -3.83 -9.63 0.90
N ASP A 233 -4.19 -8.90 -0.16
CA ASP A 233 -3.40 -7.77 -0.65
C ASP A 233 -3.54 -6.57 0.29
N SER A 234 -2.41 -5.95 0.61
CA SER A 234 -2.33 -4.73 1.40
C SER A 234 -1.57 -3.66 0.62
N TYR A 235 -2.23 -2.52 0.38
CA TYR A 235 -1.63 -1.38 -0.28
C TYR A 235 -1.46 -0.20 0.66
N GLY A 236 -0.35 0.49 0.52
CA GLY A 236 -0.07 1.73 1.23
C GLY A 236 1.26 2.34 0.86
N LEU A 237 1.44 3.58 1.24
CA LEU A 237 2.68 4.32 1.06
C LEU A 237 2.93 5.25 2.24
N SER A 238 4.19 5.49 2.53
CA SER A 238 4.59 6.30 3.70
C SER A 238 3.93 7.67 3.70
N GLU A 239 3.81 8.30 2.53
CA GLU A 239 3.21 9.62 2.33
C GLU A 239 1.73 9.66 2.69
N MET A 240 1.04 8.54 2.59
CA MET A 240 -0.39 8.39 2.88
C MET A 240 -0.65 7.78 4.28
N ASN A 241 0.22 8.02 5.23
CA ASN A 241 0.16 7.53 6.61
C ASN A 241 0.66 6.08 6.79
N GLY A 242 1.32 5.50 5.81
CA GLY A 242 1.87 4.16 5.85
C GLY A 242 0.99 3.11 5.18
N PRO A 243 1.03 1.86 5.65
CA PRO A 243 0.22 0.77 5.12
C PRO A 243 -1.27 0.95 5.47
N GLY A 244 -2.13 0.16 4.82
CA GLY A 244 -3.57 0.17 5.11
C GLY A 244 -4.31 1.35 4.48
N VAL A 245 -3.83 1.87 3.34
CA VAL A 245 -4.58 2.81 2.50
C VAL A 245 -5.71 2.08 1.79
N ALA A 246 -5.40 0.91 1.23
CA ALA A 246 -6.38 -0.01 0.68
C ALA A 246 -6.05 -1.46 1.08
N PHE A 247 -7.08 -2.30 1.19
CA PHE A 247 -6.93 -3.66 1.69
C PHE A 247 -8.01 -4.59 1.13
N GLU A 248 -7.66 -5.84 0.86
CA GLU A 248 -8.63 -6.85 0.46
C GLU A 248 -9.51 -7.32 1.62
N CYS A 249 -10.78 -7.55 1.33
CA CYS A 249 -11.69 -8.26 2.21
C CYS A 249 -11.76 -9.76 1.84
N LYS A 250 -12.56 -10.53 2.57
CA LYS A 250 -12.75 -11.98 2.32
C LYS A 250 -13.23 -12.34 0.91
N GLU A 251 -13.84 -11.40 0.20
CA GLU A 251 -14.30 -11.62 -1.18
C GLU A 251 -13.15 -11.65 -2.20
N LYS A 252 -11.95 -11.19 -1.84
CA LYS A 252 -10.74 -11.18 -2.69
C LYS A 252 -10.97 -10.62 -4.10
N CYS A 253 -11.80 -9.58 -4.21
CA CYS A 253 -12.18 -8.98 -5.49
C CYS A 253 -11.76 -7.51 -5.58
N GLY A 254 -10.52 -7.23 -5.22
CA GLY A 254 -9.89 -5.91 -5.15
C GLY A 254 -9.84 -5.34 -3.75
N MET A 255 -9.03 -4.30 -3.57
CA MET A 255 -8.74 -3.69 -2.29
C MET A 255 -9.66 -2.50 -2.02
N HIS A 256 -10.43 -2.54 -0.92
CA HIS A 256 -11.20 -1.39 -0.45
C HIS A 256 -10.26 -0.27 -0.02
N LEU A 257 -10.38 0.89 -0.67
CA LEU A 257 -9.69 2.10 -0.26
C LEU A 257 -10.53 2.82 0.79
N TRP A 258 -9.96 3.18 1.93
CA TRP A 258 -10.68 3.83 3.03
C TRP A 258 -11.10 5.26 2.68
N GLU A 259 -12.20 5.40 1.93
CA GLU A 259 -12.67 6.69 1.40
C GLU A 259 -13.10 7.68 2.48
N ASP A 260 -13.37 7.24 3.69
CA ASP A 260 -13.53 8.16 4.82
C ASP A 260 -12.21 8.82 5.27
N ASN A 261 -11.07 8.30 4.85
CA ASN A 261 -9.73 8.83 5.16
C ASN A 261 -8.99 9.40 3.94
N PHE A 262 -9.37 8.97 2.75
CA PHE A 262 -8.74 9.38 1.50
C PHE A 262 -9.77 9.70 0.43
N ILE A 263 -9.43 10.59 -0.48
CA ILE A 263 -10.09 10.68 -1.79
C ILE A 263 -9.13 10.08 -2.81
N MET A 264 -9.65 9.22 -3.68
CA MET A 264 -8.91 8.64 -4.80
C MET A 264 -9.41 9.19 -6.13
N GLU A 265 -8.46 9.40 -7.02
CA GLU A 265 -8.65 9.66 -8.43
C GLU A 265 -7.77 8.68 -9.21
N VAL A 266 -8.19 8.27 -10.38
CA VAL A 266 -7.32 7.56 -11.35
C VAL A 266 -7.21 8.45 -12.55
N ILE A 267 -6.00 8.78 -12.96
CA ILE A 267 -5.74 9.74 -14.02
C ILE A 267 -4.96 9.14 -15.19
N ASP A 268 -5.16 9.70 -16.35
CA ASP A 268 -4.24 9.52 -17.47
C ASP A 268 -2.89 10.17 -17.14
N GLN A 269 -1.80 9.48 -17.42
CA GLN A 269 -0.45 9.96 -17.07
C GLN A 269 0.02 11.14 -17.94
N GLU A 270 -0.45 11.23 -19.19
CA GLU A 270 -0.03 12.23 -20.16
C GLU A 270 -0.96 13.45 -20.15
N THR A 271 -2.28 13.22 -20.22
CA THR A 271 -3.27 14.31 -20.25
C THR A 271 -3.62 14.83 -18.87
N LEU A 272 -3.36 14.06 -17.81
CA LEU A 272 -3.71 14.34 -16.40
C LEU A 272 -5.22 14.42 -16.15
N GLU A 273 -6.03 13.97 -17.10
CA GLU A 273 -7.48 13.90 -16.97
C GLU A 273 -7.91 12.67 -16.15
N ILE A 274 -9.03 12.80 -15.44
CA ILE A 274 -9.57 11.69 -14.67
C ILE A 274 -10.11 10.61 -15.62
N ARG A 275 -9.68 9.39 -15.40
CA ARG A 275 -10.17 8.19 -16.08
C ARG A 275 -11.53 7.76 -15.52
N ARG A 276 -12.32 7.09 -16.37
CA ARG A 276 -13.54 6.43 -15.92
C ARG A 276 -13.20 5.23 -15.05
N ASP A 277 -14.14 4.84 -14.19
CA ASP A 277 -14.04 3.58 -13.47
C ASP A 277 -13.83 2.43 -14.48
N SER A 278 -13.02 1.45 -14.12
CA SER A 278 -12.51 0.34 -14.95
C SER A 278 -11.41 0.69 -15.96
N GLU A 279 -11.15 1.95 -16.24
CA GLU A 279 -10.02 2.35 -17.07
C GLU A 279 -8.75 2.43 -16.20
N GLU A 280 -7.65 1.87 -16.72
CA GLU A 280 -6.35 1.91 -16.04
C GLU A 280 -5.73 3.29 -16.11
N GLY A 281 -5.10 3.70 -15.01
CA GLY A 281 -4.37 4.95 -14.94
C GLY A 281 -3.56 5.05 -13.65
N GLU A 282 -2.92 6.20 -13.45
CA GLU A 282 -2.15 6.49 -12.25
C GLU A 282 -3.08 6.82 -11.08
N LEU A 283 -2.87 6.15 -9.96
CA LEU A 283 -3.58 6.45 -8.71
C LEU A 283 -3.11 7.78 -8.12
N VAL A 284 -4.06 8.64 -7.82
CA VAL A 284 -3.86 9.91 -7.13
C VAL A 284 -4.63 9.91 -5.82
N LEU A 285 -3.99 10.30 -4.73
CA LEU A 285 -4.57 10.25 -3.40
C LEU A 285 -4.55 11.61 -2.70
N THR A 286 -5.65 11.94 -2.03
CA THR A 286 -5.77 13.09 -1.12
C THR A 286 -6.08 12.62 0.28
N THR A 287 -5.28 13.03 1.27
CA THR A 287 -5.52 12.69 2.69
C THR A 287 -6.61 13.57 3.30
N LEU A 288 -7.50 13.00 4.11
CA LEU A 288 -8.62 13.72 4.73
C LEU A 288 -8.48 13.92 6.25
N ASN A 289 -7.73 13.06 6.92
CA ASN A 289 -7.66 13.04 8.39
C ASN A 289 -6.25 13.29 8.93
N ARG A 290 -5.25 13.43 8.06
CA ARG A 290 -3.87 13.59 8.47
C ARG A 290 -3.63 14.95 9.10
N GLU A 291 -2.93 14.98 10.25
CA GLU A 291 -2.70 16.18 11.01
C GLU A 291 -1.32 16.81 10.78
N ALA A 292 -0.26 16.00 10.78
CA ALA A 292 1.12 16.52 10.64
C ALA A 292 1.41 17.03 9.24
N MET A 293 1.15 16.21 8.24
CA MET A 293 1.48 16.48 6.83
C MET A 293 0.31 16.06 5.92
N PRO A 294 -0.80 16.80 5.87
CA PRO A 294 -1.85 16.55 4.89
C PRO A 294 -1.30 16.73 3.48
N ILE A 295 -1.61 15.81 2.58
CA ILE A 295 -1.17 15.85 1.19
C ILE A 295 -2.39 15.83 0.28
N LEU A 296 -2.40 16.72 -0.71
CA LEU A 296 -3.48 16.85 -1.68
C LEU A 296 -3.02 16.31 -3.04
N ARG A 297 -3.89 15.56 -3.70
CA ARG A 297 -3.73 15.05 -5.06
C ARG A 297 -2.32 14.53 -5.34
N TYR A 298 -1.85 13.64 -4.45
CA TYR A 298 -0.51 13.07 -4.57
C TYR A 298 -0.48 12.04 -5.71
N ARG A 299 0.36 12.30 -6.69
CA ARG A 299 0.67 11.35 -7.77
C ARG A 299 1.53 10.23 -7.20
N THR A 300 0.95 9.05 -7.08
CA THR A 300 1.63 7.91 -6.45
C THR A 300 2.65 7.25 -7.37
N GLY A 301 2.43 7.35 -8.68
CA GLY A 301 3.13 6.59 -9.70
C GLY A 301 2.62 5.15 -9.84
N ASP A 302 1.65 4.72 -9.04
CA ASP A 302 1.14 3.36 -9.06
C ASP A 302 -0.04 3.22 -10.03
N LEU A 303 -0.01 2.19 -10.89
CA LEU A 303 -1.04 1.93 -11.90
C LEU A 303 -2.11 0.99 -11.37
N THR A 304 -3.35 1.42 -11.49
CA THR A 304 -4.53 0.67 -11.06
C THR A 304 -5.77 1.12 -11.82
N HIS A 305 -6.91 0.49 -11.54
CA HIS A 305 -8.23 0.97 -11.92
C HIS A 305 -9.20 0.85 -10.74
N ILE A 306 -10.32 1.56 -10.80
CA ILE A 306 -11.40 1.47 -9.82
C ILE A 306 -12.43 0.45 -10.29
N TYR A 307 -12.85 -0.46 -9.42
CA TYR A 307 -13.96 -1.36 -9.72
C TYR A 307 -15.29 -0.60 -9.64
N PRO A 308 -16.13 -0.64 -10.69
CA PRO A 308 -17.40 0.09 -10.72
C PRO A 308 -18.47 -0.53 -9.83
N ASP A 309 -18.43 -1.86 -9.66
CA ASP A 309 -19.47 -2.60 -8.97
C ASP A 309 -19.27 -2.61 -7.45
N PRO A 310 -20.36 -2.62 -6.66
CA PRO A 310 -20.25 -2.77 -5.20
C PRO A 310 -19.69 -4.14 -4.82
N CYS A 311 -19.01 -4.21 -3.68
CA CYS A 311 -18.49 -5.47 -3.15
C CYS A 311 -19.59 -6.27 -2.43
N ARG A 312 -19.56 -7.59 -2.58
CA ARG A 312 -20.48 -8.52 -1.87
C ARG A 312 -20.32 -8.45 -0.35
N CYS A 313 -19.21 -7.95 0.18
CA CYS A 313 -19.00 -7.74 1.62
C CYS A 313 -19.89 -6.64 2.21
N GLY A 314 -20.62 -5.88 1.39
CA GLY A 314 -21.56 -4.82 1.81
C GLY A 314 -20.92 -3.48 2.16
N ARG A 315 -19.59 -3.33 2.07
CA ARG A 315 -18.93 -2.04 2.32
C ARG A 315 -19.14 -1.07 1.18
N VAL A 316 -19.39 0.20 1.52
CA VAL A 316 -19.60 1.28 0.54
C VAL A 316 -18.31 1.77 -0.11
N HIS A 317 -17.17 1.56 0.54
CA HIS A 317 -15.87 1.98 0.02
C HIS A 317 -15.54 1.30 -1.30
N ARG A 318 -15.24 2.10 -2.32
CA ARG A 318 -14.83 1.60 -3.64
C ARG A 318 -13.52 0.82 -3.53
N ARG A 319 -13.31 -0.03 -4.51
CA ARG A 319 -12.13 -0.89 -4.56
C ARG A 319 -11.24 -0.47 -5.72
N ILE A 320 -9.94 -0.60 -5.50
CA ILE A 320 -8.93 -0.55 -6.55
C ILE A 320 -8.46 -1.96 -6.89
N SER A 321 -8.02 -2.16 -8.12
CA SER A 321 -7.34 -3.38 -8.52
C SER A 321 -5.99 -3.48 -7.81
N ARG A 322 -5.37 -4.67 -7.86
CA ARG A 322 -3.96 -4.81 -7.51
C ARG A 322 -3.14 -3.82 -8.33
N ILE A 323 -2.09 -3.28 -7.73
CA ILE A 323 -1.15 -2.41 -8.44
C ILE A 323 -0.45 -3.23 -9.53
N LYS A 324 -0.64 -2.82 -10.77
CA LYS A 324 -0.08 -3.49 -11.94
C LYS A 324 1.42 -3.25 -12.08
N GLY A 325 1.86 -2.08 -11.66
CA GLY A 325 3.25 -1.63 -11.71
C GLY A 325 3.34 -0.16 -11.34
N ARG A 326 4.53 0.39 -11.45
CA ARG A 326 4.78 1.81 -11.25
C ARG A 326 5.18 2.45 -12.57
N VAL A 327 4.76 3.69 -12.77
CA VAL A 327 5.14 4.49 -13.94
C VAL A 327 6.66 4.60 -14.07
N ASP A 328 7.37 4.74 -12.95
CA ASP A 328 8.81 4.89 -12.86
C ASP A 328 9.60 3.55 -12.93
N ASP A 329 8.93 2.40 -12.83
CA ASP A 329 9.54 1.08 -12.99
C ASP A 329 9.36 0.51 -14.42
N MET A 330 8.53 1.16 -15.24
CA MET A 330 8.33 0.80 -16.63
C MET A 330 9.60 1.06 -17.44
N PHE A 331 9.99 0.12 -18.27
CA PHE A 331 11.05 0.32 -19.25
C PHE A 331 10.53 0.12 -20.67
N ILE A 332 11.15 0.81 -21.62
CA ILE A 332 10.81 0.72 -23.05
C ILE A 332 11.81 -0.21 -23.73
N LEU A 333 11.33 -1.30 -24.30
CA LEU A 333 12.14 -2.21 -25.08
C LEU A 333 11.68 -2.17 -26.55
N ARG A 334 12.50 -1.61 -27.43
CA ARG A 334 12.20 -1.50 -28.88
C ARG A 334 10.81 -0.87 -29.17
N GLY A 335 10.46 0.15 -28.40
CA GLY A 335 9.18 0.88 -28.56
C GLY A 335 7.98 0.23 -27.85
N VAL A 336 8.19 -0.84 -27.09
CA VAL A 336 7.15 -1.48 -26.28
C VAL A 336 7.37 -1.15 -24.81
N ASN A 337 6.33 -0.69 -24.14
CA ASN A 337 6.33 -0.47 -22.70
C ASN A 337 6.21 -1.81 -21.98
N ILE A 338 7.16 -2.11 -21.10
CA ILE A 338 7.20 -3.37 -20.33
C ILE A 338 7.26 -3.05 -18.84
N PHE A 339 6.41 -3.71 -18.08
CA PHE A 339 6.44 -3.69 -16.62
C PHE A 339 7.09 -4.98 -16.08
N PRO A 340 8.00 -4.90 -15.11
CA PRO A 340 8.58 -6.09 -14.48
C PRO A 340 7.54 -7.11 -13.98
N SER A 341 6.39 -6.63 -13.48
CA SER A 341 5.29 -7.47 -13.02
C SER A 341 4.60 -8.29 -14.13
N GLU A 342 4.63 -7.80 -15.39
CA GLU A 342 4.12 -8.57 -16.54
C GLU A 342 5.04 -9.72 -16.88
N VAL A 343 6.36 -9.47 -16.83
CA VAL A 343 7.37 -10.53 -17.01
C VAL A 343 7.21 -11.57 -15.91
N GLU A 344 7.13 -11.15 -14.64
CA GLU A 344 6.91 -12.03 -13.49
C GLU A 344 5.68 -12.92 -13.67
N ARG A 345 4.55 -12.33 -14.08
CA ARG A 345 3.29 -13.07 -14.27
C ARG A 345 3.45 -14.23 -15.26
N ILE A 346 4.19 -14.01 -16.34
CA ILE A 346 4.47 -15.05 -17.34
C ILE A 346 5.37 -16.12 -16.73
N LEU A 347 6.46 -15.72 -16.08
CA LEU A 347 7.44 -16.65 -15.52
C LEU A 347 6.85 -17.53 -14.42
N MET A 348 6.09 -16.94 -13.49
CA MET A 348 5.48 -17.69 -12.39
C MET A 348 4.36 -18.62 -12.84
N GLY A 349 3.82 -18.43 -14.04
CA GLY A 349 2.88 -19.37 -14.69
C GLY A 349 3.53 -20.60 -15.34
N LEU A 350 4.89 -20.63 -15.45
CA LEU A 350 5.60 -21.75 -16.04
C LEU A 350 5.96 -22.80 -14.98
N PRO A 351 5.56 -24.08 -15.15
CA PRO A 351 5.81 -25.14 -14.16
C PRO A 351 7.28 -25.40 -13.87
N GLU A 352 8.13 -25.16 -14.87
CA GLU A 352 9.58 -25.39 -14.83
C GLU A 352 10.33 -24.32 -14.05
N VAL A 353 9.79 -23.10 -14.01
CA VAL A 353 10.45 -21.95 -13.37
C VAL A 353 10.41 -22.08 -11.86
N GLY A 354 11.54 -21.83 -11.21
CA GLY A 354 11.72 -21.80 -9.77
C GLY A 354 11.03 -20.59 -9.12
N ARG A 355 11.62 -20.09 -8.05
CA ARG A 355 11.09 -18.95 -7.28
C ARG A 355 11.84 -17.67 -7.58
N ASN A 356 13.04 -17.78 -8.15
CA ASN A 356 13.95 -16.66 -8.38
C ASN A 356 14.12 -16.37 -9.88
N TYR A 357 14.10 -15.10 -10.21
CA TYR A 357 14.42 -14.62 -11.55
C TYR A 357 15.10 -13.25 -11.47
N GLN A 358 15.78 -12.87 -12.55
CA GLN A 358 16.39 -11.55 -12.69
C GLN A 358 16.17 -11.02 -14.11
N ILE A 359 15.69 -9.79 -14.21
CA ILE A 359 15.62 -9.07 -15.48
C ILE A 359 16.86 -8.20 -15.60
N VAL A 360 17.61 -8.38 -16.67
CA VAL A 360 18.81 -7.61 -16.99
C VAL A 360 18.54 -6.83 -18.28
N LEU A 361 18.66 -5.51 -18.20
CA LEU A 361 18.58 -4.62 -19.36
C LEU A 361 19.99 -4.23 -19.77
N GLU A 362 20.35 -4.53 -21.00
CA GLU A 362 21.67 -4.25 -21.57
C GLU A 362 21.50 -3.40 -22.83
N ARG A 363 22.51 -2.60 -23.15
CA ARG A 363 22.52 -1.81 -24.37
C ARG A 363 23.73 -2.19 -25.22
N HIS A 364 23.47 -2.84 -26.34
CA HIS A 364 24.51 -3.26 -27.29
C HIS A 364 24.33 -2.54 -28.62
N GLY A 365 25.34 -1.80 -29.06
CA GLY A 365 25.32 -1.13 -30.39
C GLY A 365 24.18 -0.16 -30.61
N GLY A 366 23.65 0.44 -29.54
CA GLY A 366 22.50 1.37 -29.61
C GLY A 366 21.12 0.73 -29.51
N LEU A 367 21.03 -0.61 -29.50
CA LEU A 367 19.81 -1.36 -29.26
C LEU A 367 19.71 -1.81 -27.81
N GLU A 368 18.53 -1.69 -27.25
CA GLU A 368 18.22 -2.22 -25.92
C GLU A 368 17.82 -3.70 -26.03
N GLU A 369 18.43 -4.50 -25.16
CA GLU A 369 18.14 -5.93 -25.03
C GLU A 369 17.74 -6.27 -23.61
N MET A 370 16.75 -7.16 -23.48
CA MET A 370 16.32 -7.72 -22.22
C MET A 370 16.73 -9.18 -22.15
N ARG A 371 17.46 -9.52 -21.08
CA ARG A 371 17.79 -10.88 -20.74
C ARG A 371 17.10 -11.24 -19.43
N VAL A 372 16.40 -12.37 -19.41
CA VAL A 372 15.79 -12.91 -18.22
C VAL A 372 16.56 -14.13 -17.76
N ILE A 373 17.12 -14.07 -16.55
CA ILE A 373 17.84 -15.17 -15.92
C ILE A 373 16.85 -15.87 -15.00
N LEU A 374 16.71 -17.19 -15.14
CA LEU A 374 15.70 -17.97 -14.43
C LEU A 374 16.35 -19.05 -13.57
N GLU A 375 15.77 -19.29 -12.41
CA GLU A 375 15.96 -20.53 -11.67
C GLU A 375 15.06 -21.62 -12.26
N ILE A 376 15.63 -22.78 -12.59
CA ILE A 376 14.87 -23.95 -13.04
C ILE A 376 14.76 -24.95 -11.89
N LYS A 377 13.56 -25.50 -11.67
CA LYS A 377 13.35 -26.52 -10.62
C LYS A 377 14.13 -27.79 -10.92
N LYS A 378 14.81 -28.35 -9.92
CA LYS A 378 15.67 -29.54 -10.04
C LYS A 378 15.00 -30.74 -10.72
N ARG A 379 13.69 -30.91 -10.58
CA ARG A 379 12.95 -32.03 -11.20
C ARG A 379 12.91 -31.99 -12.73
N PHE A 380 13.36 -30.89 -13.35
CA PHE A 380 13.43 -30.74 -14.81
C PHE A 380 14.88 -30.80 -15.33
N PHE A 381 15.83 -31.07 -14.47
CA PHE A 381 17.19 -31.48 -14.78
C PHE A 381 17.35 -32.98 -14.51
#